data_dad9ea767bbd2c33f8e47e679569d725
#
_entry.id   dad9ea767bbd2c33f8e47e679569d725
#
_cell.length_a   1.000
_cell.length_b   1.000
_cell.length_c   1.000
_cell.angle_alpha   90.00
_cell.angle_beta   90.00
_cell.angle_gamma   90.00
#
_symmetry.space_group_name_H-M   'P 1'
#
loop_
_entity.id
_entity.type
_entity.pdbx_description
1 polymer ?
#
loop_
_entity_poly.entity_id
_entity_poly.type
_entity_poly.pdbx_seq_one_letter_code
_entity_poly.pdbx_strand_id
1 'polypeptide(L)'
;MFILSAHRTPEEVVKRVKESEKNVAKVFIAAAGMAAHLAGAIAAQTTKPVLGIPLGGGDLDGMDSLLATVQMPKGVPVATFAIGKSGAINAALCAVQML
;
A
#
# COMPACT_ATOMS: atom_id res chain seq x y z
N MET A 1 -6.02 12.07 -0.09
CA MET A 1 -5.12 11.22 0.71
C MET A 1 -5.74 10.93 2.06
N PHE A 2 -5.59 9.71 2.58
CA PHE A 2 -6.12 9.32 3.89
C PHE A 2 -5.01 8.79 4.77
N ILE A 3 -5.15 9.01 6.08
CA ILE A 3 -4.26 8.44 7.09
C ILE A 3 -5.03 7.32 7.79
N LEU A 4 -4.60 6.09 7.54
CA LEU A 4 -5.28 4.87 8.00
C LEU A 4 -4.25 3.90 8.56
N SER A 5 -4.71 2.97 9.39
CA SER A 5 -3.85 1.89 9.92
C SER A 5 -4.55 0.54 9.74
N ALA A 6 -3.84 -0.41 9.13
CA ALA A 6 -4.34 -1.77 9.02
C ALA A 6 -4.57 -2.42 10.39
N HIS A 7 -3.72 -2.07 11.37
CA HIS A 7 -3.79 -2.62 12.72
C HIS A 7 -4.73 -1.88 13.66
N ARG A 8 -4.75 -0.54 13.57
CA ARG A 8 -5.49 0.32 14.51
C ARG A 8 -6.89 0.68 14.02
N THR A 9 -7.08 0.80 12.71
CA THR A 9 -8.36 1.20 12.10
C THR A 9 -8.74 0.29 10.93
N PRO A 10 -8.80 -1.05 11.11
CA PRO A 10 -9.02 -1.98 10.01
C PRO A 10 -10.38 -1.79 9.33
N GLU A 11 -11.43 -1.47 10.07
CA GLU A 11 -12.76 -1.24 9.51
C GLU A 11 -12.80 0.01 8.63
N GLU A 12 -12.08 1.05 9.02
CA GLU A 12 -11.98 2.28 8.24
C GLU A 12 -11.24 2.06 6.94
N VAL A 13 -10.22 1.19 6.93
CA VAL A 13 -9.51 0.80 5.69
C VAL A 13 -10.49 0.19 4.70
N VAL A 14 -11.29 -0.79 5.12
CA VAL A 14 -12.28 -1.45 4.27
C VAL A 14 -13.29 -0.43 3.73
N LYS A 15 -13.80 0.43 4.59
CA LYS A 15 -14.78 1.46 4.21
C LYS A 15 -14.21 2.41 3.15
N ARG A 16 -12.98 2.90 3.35
CA ARG A 16 -12.34 3.83 2.42
C ARG A 16 -12.04 3.21 1.07
N VAL A 17 -11.64 1.94 1.04
CA VAL A 17 -11.44 1.23 -0.22
C VAL A 17 -12.75 1.16 -1.00
N LYS A 18 -13.83 0.74 -0.37
CA LYS A 18 -15.14 0.61 -1.01
C LYS A 18 -15.68 1.97 -1.50
N GLU A 19 -15.57 3.01 -0.70
CA GLU A 19 -15.99 4.36 -1.10
C GLU A 19 -15.14 4.89 -2.26
N SER A 20 -13.82 4.66 -2.24
CA SER A 20 -12.93 5.09 -3.32
C SER A 20 -13.26 4.38 -4.63
N GLU A 21 -13.59 3.10 -4.60
CA GLU A 21 -14.02 2.38 -5.80
C GLU A 21 -15.34 2.93 -6.37
N LYS A 22 -16.30 3.29 -5.52
CA LYS A 22 -17.52 3.97 -5.95
C LYS A 22 -17.24 5.31 -6.61
N ASN A 23 -16.20 6.01 -6.15
CA ASN A 23 -15.75 7.28 -6.71
C ASN A 23 -14.70 7.10 -7.83
N VAL A 24 -14.76 5.95 -8.52
CA VAL A 24 -13.94 5.59 -9.69
C VAL A 24 -12.42 5.56 -9.48
N ALA A 25 -11.97 5.19 -8.28
CA ALA A 25 -10.54 4.92 -8.06
C ALA A 25 -10.08 3.77 -8.97
N LYS A 26 -8.96 3.98 -9.65
CA LYS A 26 -8.38 3.01 -10.60
C LYS A 26 -7.16 2.31 -10.02
N VAL A 27 -6.45 2.95 -9.12
CA VAL A 27 -5.21 2.48 -8.50
C VAL A 27 -5.19 2.94 -7.05
N PHE A 28 -4.68 2.10 -6.17
CA PHE A 28 -4.43 2.45 -4.78
C PHE A 28 -2.93 2.52 -4.53
N ILE A 29 -2.49 3.57 -3.84
CA ILE A 29 -1.11 3.71 -3.38
C ILE A 29 -1.13 3.71 -1.86
N ALA A 30 -0.37 2.83 -1.24
CA ALA A 30 -0.33 2.67 0.21
C ALA A 30 1.10 2.69 0.73
N ALA A 31 1.37 3.55 1.70
CA ALA A 31 2.66 3.65 2.36
C ALA A 31 2.54 3.23 3.82
N ALA A 32 3.45 2.38 4.27
CA ALA A 32 3.47 1.92 5.66
C ALA A 32 4.88 1.56 6.10
N GLY A 33 5.16 1.73 7.39
CA GLY A 33 6.43 1.40 8.01
C GLY A 33 6.32 0.21 8.95
N MET A 34 7.46 -0.26 9.42
CA MET A 34 7.56 -1.36 10.39
C MET A 34 6.81 -2.60 9.89
N ALA A 35 5.85 -3.14 10.63
CA ALA A 35 4.97 -4.22 10.16
C ALA A 35 3.98 -3.65 9.13
N ALA A 36 4.42 -3.43 7.92
CA ALA A 36 3.73 -2.64 6.89
C ALA A 36 2.61 -3.45 6.20
N HIS A 37 1.48 -3.60 6.87
CA HIS A 37 0.36 -4.42 6.39
C HIS A 37 -0.71 -3.65 5.62
N LEU A 38 -0.61 -2.33 5.52
CA LEU A 38 -1.68 -1.51 4.92
C LEU A 38 -1.91 -1.87 3.45
N ALA A 39 -0.86 -1.98 2.64
CA ALA A 39 -1.00 -2.32 1.23
C ALA A 39 -1.64 -3.70 1.04
N GLY A 40 -1.22 -4.70 1.82
CA GLY A 40 -1.82 -6.03 1.80
C GLY A 40 -3.28 -6.03 2.23
N ALA A 41 -3.62 -5.27 3.27
CA ALA A 41 -5.00 -5.12 3.73
C ALA A 41 -5.90 -4.49 2.66
N ILE A 42 -5.40 -3.50 1.93
CA ILE A 42 -6.11 -2.88 0.81
C ILE A 42 -6.25 -3.90 -0.34
N ALA A 43 -5.18 -4.60 -0.70
CA ALA A 43 -5.19 -5.58 -1.77
C ALA A 43 -6.19 -6.72 -1.53
N ALA A 44 -6.45 -7.05 -0.27
CA ALA A 44 -7.47 -8.05 0.10
C ALA A 44 -8.90 -7.58 -0.18
N GLN A 45 -9.12 -6.29 -0.39
CA GLN A 45 -10.45 -5.68 -0.53
C GLN A 45 -10.77 -5.18 -1.95
N THR A 46 -9.82 -5.27 -2.88
CA THR A 46 -9.99 -4.71 -4.22
C THR A 46 -9.35 -5.58 -5.28
N THR A 47 -9.88 -5.51 -6.50
CA THR A 47 -9.25 -6.07 -7.70
C THR A 47 -8.44 -5.02 -8.48
N LYS A 48 -8.41 -3.78 -7.99
CA LYS A 48 -7.62 -2.71 -8.61
C LYS A 48 -6.14 -2.86 -8.23
N PRO A 49 -5.21 -2.38 -9.06
CA PRO A 49 -3.80 -2.39 -8.70
C PRO A 49 -3.51 -1.69 -7.38
N VAL A 50 -2.68 -2.32 -6.55
CA VAL A 50 -2.21 -1.75 -5.28
C VAL A 50 -0.70 -1.60 -5.33
N LEU A 51 -0.22 -0.38 -5.14
CA LEU A 51 1.19 -0.01 -5.16
C LEU A 51 1.64 0.28 -3.73
N GLY A 52 2.54 -0.55 -3.22
CA GLY A 52 3.04 -0.45 -1.85
C GLY A 52 4.35 0.33 -1.77
N ILE A 53 4.43 1.22 -0.82
CA ILE A 53 5.64 1.99 -0.52
C ILE A 53 6.10 1.64 0.89
N PRO A 54 7.19 0.88 1.04
CA PRO A 54 7.74 0.65 2.37
C PRO A 54 8.37 1.92 2.91
N LEU A 55 8.14 2.20 4.20
CA LEU A 55 8.70 3.37 4.87
C LEU A 55 9.76 2.95 5.88
N GLY A 56 10.85 3.71 5.96
CA GLY A 56 11.85 3.58 7.01
C GLY A 56 11.36 4.20 8.32
N GLY A 57 12.24 4.28 9.29
CA GLY A 57 12.00 4.98 10.55
C GLY A 57 11.87 4.10 11.78
N GLY A 58 11.91 2.78 11.64
CA GLY A 58 12.05 1.86 12.76
C GLY A 58 13.49 1.41 12.97
N ASP A 59 13.72 0.51 13.91
CA ASP A 59 15.06 0.01 14.26
C ASP A 59 15.73 -0.77 13.12
N LEU A 60 14.97 -1.24 12.13
CA LEU A 60 15.47 -2.00 10.99
C LEU A 60 15.59 -1.17 9.71
N ASP A 61 15.45 0.15 9.79
CA ASP A 61 15.67 1.10 8.68
C ASP A 61 14.85 0.80 7.42
N GLY A 62 13.67 0.23 7.59
CA GLY A 62 12.76 -0.07 6.48
C GLY A 62 12.90 -1.47 5.89
N MET A 63 13.86 -2.29 6.32
CA MET A 63 13.97 -3.66 5.86
C MET A 63 12.74 -4.48 6.25
N ASP A 64 12.23 -4.28 7.46
CA ASP A 64 10.99 -4.89 7.94
C ASP A 64 9.78 -4.49 7.09
N SER A 65 9.64 -3.21 6.79
CA SER A 65 8.53 -2.73 5.95
C SER A 65 8.64 -3.22 4.50
N LEU A 66 9.86 -3.27 3.95
CA LEU A 66 10.08 -3.81 2.62
C LEU A 66 9.65 -5.28 2.54
N LEU A 67 10.11 -6.10 3.47
CA LEU A 67 9.77 -7.53 3.49
C LEU A 67 8.28 -7.75 3.75
N ALA A 68 7.67 -6.99 4.66
CA ALA A 68 6.24 -7.08 4.93
C ALA A 68 5.38 -6.67 3.72
N THR A 69 5.85 -5.75 2.90
CA THR A 69 5.13 -5.28 1.72
C THR A 69 5.32 -6.20 0.52
N VAL A 70 6.54 -6.71 0.27
CA VAL A 70 6.87 -7.46 -0.94
C VAL A 70 6.49 -8.94 -0.86
N GLN A 71 6.57 -9.56 0.33
CA GLN A 71 6.34 -11.00 0.49
C GLN A 71 4.86 -11.36 0.62
N MET A 72 4.07 -10.94 -0.36
CA MET A 72 2.64 -11.24 -0.42
C MET A 72 2.36 -12.68 -0.85
N PRO A 73 1.31 -13.30 -0.31
CA PRO A 73 0.92 -14.64 -0.72
C PRO A 73 0.42 -14.67 -2.16
N LYS A 74 0.51 -15.85 -2.77
CA LYS A 74 -0.03 -16.09 -4.10
C LYS A 74 -1.52 -15.73 -4.18
N GLY A 75 -1.89 -14.95 -5.17
CA GLY A 75 -3.28 -14.53 -5.40
C GLY A 75 -3.62 -13.14 -4.88
N VAL A 76 -2.76 -12.54 -4.06
CA VAL A 76 -2.96 -11.18 -3.52
C VAL A 76 -1.72 -10.34 -3.82
N PRO A 77 -1.56 -9.83 -5.06
CA PRO A 77 -0.37 -9.09 -5.44
C PRO A 77 -0.36 -7.66 -4.90
N VAL A 78 0.83 -7.21 -4.50
CA VAL A 78 1.13 -5.81 -4.21
C VAL A 78 2.40 -5.45 -4.96
N ALA A 79 2.33 -4.49 -5.88
CA ALA A 79 3.51 -3.96 -6.55
C ALA A 79 4.31 -3.12 -5.53
N THR A 80 5.55 -3.49 -5.29
CA THR A 80 6.35 -2.91 -4.20
C THR A 80 7.46 -2.02 -4.77
N PHE A 81 7.58 -0.82 -4.23
CA PHE A 81 8.53 0.20 -4.66
C PHE A 81 9.65 0.36 -3.64
N ALA A 82 10.61 1.24 -3.95
CA ALA A 82 11.74 1.49 -3.08
C ALA A 82 11.31 2.06 -1.71
N ILE A 83 12.15 1.87 -0.71
CA ILE A 83 11.90 2.40 0.64
C ILE A 83 11.93 3.94 0.58
N GLY A 84 10.91 4.57 1.13
CA GLY A 84 10.87 6.01 1.36
C GLY A 84 10.53 6.84 0.13
N LYS A 85 11.14 8.00 0.02
CA LYS A 85 10.79 9.04 -0.95
C LYS A 85 10.90 8.58 -2.41
N SER A 86 11.98 7.87 -2.76
CA SER A 86 12.15 7.35 -4.12
C SER A 86 11.03 6.39 -4.50
N GLY A 87 10.62 5.54 -3.55
CA GLY A 87 9.49 4.64 -3.74
C GLY A 87 8.18 5.39 -3.97
N ALA A 88 7.94 6.45 -3.21
CA ALA A 88 6.74 7.28 -3.35
C ALA A 88 6.67 7.94 -4.74
N ILE A 89 7.78 8.49 -5.21
CA ILE A 89 7.87 9.11 -6.54
C ILE A 89 7.61 8.07 -7.63
N ASN A 90 8.28 6.92 -7.55
CA ASN A 90 8.14 5.87 -8.57
C ASN A 90 6.76 5.23 -8.55
N ALA A 91 6.13 5.07 -7.39
CA ALA A 91 4.76 4.59 -7.30
C ALA A 91 3.79 5.55 -7.99
N ALA A 92 3.94 6.85 -7.78
CA ALA A 92 3.11 7.85 -8.45
C ALA A 92 3.29 7.82 -9.97
N LEU A 93 4.54 7.74 -10.46
CA LEU A 93 4.83 7.62 -11.90
C LEU A 93 4.24 6.34 -12.49
N CYS A 94 4.37 5.22 -11.78
CA CYS A 94 3.81 3.94 -12.22
C CYS A 94 2.28 4.00 -12.29
N ALA A 95 1.64 4.64 -11.32
CA ALA A 95 0.18 4.83 -11.34
C ALA A 95 -0.26 5.61 -12.58
N VAL A 96 0.47 6.67 -12.95
CA VAL A 96 0.20 7.43 -14.17
C VAL A 96 0.35 6.56 -15.43
N GLN A 97 1.37 5.71 -15.46
CA GLN A 97 1.58 4.78 -16.58
C GLN A 97 0.46 3.75 -16.72
N MET A 98 -0.19 3.39 -15.62
CA MET A 98 -1.33 2.45 -15.62
C MET A 98 -2.63 3.11 -16.11
N LEU A 99 -2.73 4.40 -15.99
CA LEU A 99 -3.93 5.16 -16.36
C LEU A 99 -3.79 5.72 -17.77
#